data_bb2997b02340bfb618f5a83751409e0c
#
_entry.id   bb2997b02340bfb618f5a83751409e0c
#
_cell.length_a   1.000
_cell.length_b   1.000
_cell.length_c   1.000
_cell.angle_alpha   90.00
_cell.angle_beta   90.00
_cell.angle_gamma   90.00
#
_symmetry.space_group_name_H-M   'P 1'
#
loop_
_entity.id
_entity.type
_entity.pdbx_description
1 polymer ?
#
loop_
_entity_poly.entity_id
_entity_poly.type
_entity_poly.pdbx_seq_one_letter_code
_entity_poly.pdbx_strand_id
1 'polypeptide(L)'
;MVGGGLNGKMGKPADPKRYDEEALQDKELDHGPEGFALQYMLDTSLSDEQRTRLKLSDLILAAYNHEAVPEVVWYSAEPRYRVQSGTGLLSPAFDNQTVYCPASASSEFIPYQHKVMIVDPAGNGGDEVAYAAGGGTQGYVHLFSVGGLRGGMSEQNIDQLLDYCLEFGIAVMRVEANMGHGTVSKLILQQIEKRRGKDPMHPAISVEDYYAKGQKERRIIDTVGPVMRRHKLVV
;
A
#
# COMPACT_ATOMS: atom_id res chain seq x y z
N MET A 1 7.96 -28.23 -21.02
CA MET A 1 8.61 -26.90 -20.92
C MET A 1 8.17 -26.09 -22.11
N VAL A 2 7.83 -24.88 -21.88
CA VAL A 2 7.29 -23.95 -22.89
C VAL A 2 8.41 -23.03 -23.39
N GLY A 3 8.37 -22.64 -24.62
CA GLY A 3 9.37 -21.75 -25.19
C GLY A 3 9.02 -20.31 -24.99
N GLY A 4 9.99 -19.52 -24.58
CA GLY A 4 10.02 -18.08 -24.74
C GLY A 4 8.92 -17.25 -24.08
N GLY A 5 8.06 -17.81 -23.26
CA GLY A 5 6.94 -17.10 -22.64
C GLY A 5 7.31 -15.78 -21.95
N LEU A 6 6.40 -15.18 -21.19
CA LEU A 6 6.61 -13.88 -20.52
C LEU A 6 7.88 -13.84 -19.64
N ASN A 7 8.34 -15.00 -19.17
CA ASN A 7 9.60 -15.16 -18.44
C ASN A 7 10.86 -15.32 -19.29
N GLY A 8 10.73 -15.35 -20.62
CA GLY A 8 11.86 -15.58 -21.51
C GLY A 8 12.51 -16.98 -21.42
N LYS A 9 11.91 -17.93 -20.71
CA LYS A 9 12.40 -19.30 -20.60
C LYS A 9 12.12 -20.05 -21.90
N MET A 10 13.16 -20.66 -22.47
CA MET A 10 13.07 -21.45 -23.70
C MET A 10 12.71 -22.90 -23.41
N GLY A 11 11.82 -23.49 -24.20
CA GLY A 11 11.41 -24.88 -24.06
C GLY A 11 10.45 -25.30 -25.16
N LYS A 12 9.90 -26.50 -25.07
CA LYS A 12 8.88 -27.02 -25.99
C LYS A 12 7.72 -27.57 -25.18
N PRO A 13 6.46 -27.47 -25.67
CA PRO A 13 5.32 -28.10 -25.03
C PRO A 13 5.56 -29.61 -24.85
N ALA A 14 5.28 -30.14 -23.66
CA ALA A 14 5.39 -31.57 -23.39
C ALA A 14 4.31 -32.38 -24.09
N ASP A 15 3.11 -31.82 -24.26
CA ASP A 15 2.00 -32.39 -25.01
C ASP A 15 1.40 -31.33 -25.94
N PRO A 16 1.98 -31.14 -27.15
CA PRO A 16 1.53 -30.10 -28.08
C PRO A 16 0.15 -30.36 -28.70
N LYS A 17 -0.40 -31.57 -28.55
CA LYS A 17 -1.77 -31.88 -28.98
C LYS A 17 -2.82 -31.34 -28.02
N ARG A 18 -2.47 -31.24 -26.75
CA ARG A 18 -3.35 -30.74 -25.69
C ARG A 18 -3.15 -29.24 -25.45
N TYR A 19 -1.91 -28.82 -25.41
CA TYR A 19 -1.51 -27.43 -25.26
C TYR A 19 -0.35 -27.16 -26.22
N ASP A 20 -0.63 -26.44 -27.27
CA ASP A 20 0.41 -25.88 -28.15
C ASP A 20 1.06 -24.65 -27.50
N GLU A 21 2.00 -24.05 -28.18
CA GLU A 21 2.76 -22.94 -27.63
C GLU A 21 1.88 -21.70 -27.41
N GLU A 22 0.93 -21.43 -28.31
CA GLU A 22 0.02 -20.30 -28.22
C GLU A 22 -0.95 -20.48 -27.03
N ALA A 23 -1.55 -21.65 -26.88
CA ALA A 23 -2.42 -21.96 -25.75
C ALA A 23 -1.70 -21.87 -24.39
N LEU A 24 -0.41 -22.21 -24.35
CA LEU A 24 0.38 -22.09 -23.13
C LEU A 24 0.76 -20.63 -22.82
N GLN A 25 1.00 -19.80 -23.84
CA GLN A 25 1.21 -18.36 -23.66
C GLN A 25 -0.06 -17.68 -23.12
N ASP A 26 -1.23 -18.04 -23.64
CA ASP A 26 -2.52 -17.56 -23.13
C ASP A 26 -2.71 -17.94 -21.65
N LYS A 27 -2.35 -19.18 -21.29
CA LYS A 27 -2.40 -19.61 -19.89
C LYS A 27 -1.40 -18.87 -18.99
N GLU A 28 -0.24 -18.53 -19.51
CA GLU A 28 0.73 -17.71 -18.78
C GLU A 28 0.21 -16.27 -18.57
N LEU A 29 -0.49 -15.70 -19.55
CA LEU A 29 -1.16 -14.42 -19.42
C LEU A 29 -2.32 -14.45 -18.39
N ASP A 30 -3.14 -15.51 -18.42
CA ASP A 30 -4.29 -15.67 -17.52
C ASP A 30 -3.86 -15.84 -16.04
N HIS A 31 -2.86 -16.69 -15.81
CA HIS A 31 -2.45 -17.08 -14.46
C HIS A 31 -1.27 -16.25 -13.91
N GLY A 32 -0.64 -15.47 -14.77
CA GLY A 32 0.64 -14.81 -14.49
C GLY A 32 1.81 -15.81 -14.44
N PRO A 33 3.07 -15.32 -14.52
CA PRO A 33 4.26 -16.17 -14.61
C PRO A 33 4.39 -17.16 -13.46
N GLU A 34 4.03 -16.74 -12.23
CA GLU A 34 4.13 -17.59 -11.03
C GLU A 34 3.05 -18.67 -11.01
N GLY A 35 1.80 -18.30 -11.31
CA GLY A 35 0.69 -19.26 -11.41
C GLY A 35 0.90 -20.28 -12.52
N PHE A 36 1.44 -19.85 -13.64
CA PHE A 36 1.81 -20.71 -14.76
C PHE A 36 2.94 -21.68 -14.38
N ALA A 37 4.01 -21.18 -13.75
CA ALA A 37 5.12 -22.01 -13.30
C ALA A 37 4.64 -23.14 -12.37
N LEU A 38 3.74 -22.85 -11.45
CA LEU A 38 3.20 -23.87 -10.55
C LEU A 38 2.30 -24.87 -11.26
N GLN A 39 1.30 -24.40 -12.05
CA GLN A 39 0.24 -25.26 -12.59
C GLN A 39 0.66 -26.02 -13.85
N TYR A 40 1.45 -25.40 -14.69
CA TYR A 40 1.82 -25.93 -16.00
C TYR A 40 3.28 -26.40 -16.08
N MET A 41 4.18 -25.79 -15.31
CA MET A 41 5.58 -26.19 -15.26
C MET A 41 5.86 -27.13 -14.07
N LEU A 42 4.89 -27.35 -13.18
CA LEU A 42 5.05 -28.13 -11.94
C LEU A 42 6.25 -27.65 -11.10
N ASP A 43 6.56 -26.37 -11.20
CA ASP A 43 7.66 -25.76 -10.46
C ASP A 43 7.19 -25.43 -9.05
N THR A 44 7.49 -26.32 -8.11
CA THR A 44 7.18 -26.16 -6.70
C THR A 44 8.26 -25.39 -5.92
N SER A 45 9.32 -24.95 -6.60
CA SER A 45 10.39 -24.17 -5.97
C SER A 45 9.92 -22.76 -5.52
N LEU A 46 8.82 -22.27 -6.12
CA LEU A 46 8.10 -21.11 -5.64
C LEU A 46 7.32 -21.53 -4.40
N SER A 47 7.90 -21.36 -3.22
CA SER A 47 7.21 -21.62 -1.97
C SER A 47 5.94 -20.76 -1.88
N ASP A 48 4.89 -21.26 -1.23
CA ASP A 48 3.67 -20.49 -0.99
C ASP A 48 3.98 -19.14 -0.32
N GLU A 49 5.07 -19.06 0.43
CA GLU A 49 5.61 -17.84 1.01
C GLU A 49 6.05 -16.79 -0.01
N GLN A 50 6.61 -17.20 -1.15
CA GLN A 50 7.02 -16.27 -2.21
C GLN A 50 5.85 -15.80 -3.07
N ARG A 51 4.74 -16.56 -3.09
CA ARG A 51 3.57 -16.30 -3.94
C ARG A 51 2.61 -15.27 -3.38
N THR A 52 2.53 -15.16 -2.06
CA THR A 52 1.51 -14.37 -1.36
C THR A 52 2.06 -13.20 -0.57
N ARG A 53 3.37 -13.09 -0.38
CA ARG A 53 3.96 -12.01 0.41
C ARG A 53 4.09 -10.71 -0.40
N LEU A 54 3.74 -9.62 0.24
CA LEU A 54 4.12 -8.29 -0.19
C LEU A 54 5.64 -8.16 -0.09
N LYS A 55 6.30 -7.74 -1.18
CA LYS A 55 7.76 -7.63 -1.22
C LYS A 55 8.15 -6.16 -1.08
N LEU A 56 9.07 -5.86 -0.17
CA LEU A 56 9.58 -4.49 -0.02
C LEU A 56 10.31 -4.02 -1.29
N SER A 57 10.87 -4.93 -2.09
CA SER A 57 11.45 -4.62 -3.39
C SER A 57 10.46 -4.08 -4.42
N ASP A 58 9.16 -4.24 -4.19
CA ASP A 58 8.12 -3.73 -5.08
C ASP A 58 7.72 -2.28 -4.72
N LEU A 59 8.20 -1.76 -3.58
CA LEU A 59 7.99 -0.39 -3.17
C LEU A 59 8.94 0.57 -3.88
N ILE A 60 8.50 1.82 -4.02
CA ILE A 60 9.36 2.94 -4.35
C ILE A 60 9.53 3.79 -3.10
N LEU A 61 10.76 4.00 -2.65
CA LEU A 61 11.07 4.88 -1.54
C LEU A 61 11.48 6.25 -2.08
N ALA A 62 10.68 7.29 -1.77
CA ALA A 62 10.93 8.64 -2.24
C ALA A 62 10.40 9.70 -1.28
N ALA A 63 11.20 10.72 -1.01
CA ALA A 63 10.82 11.86 -0.18
C ALA A 63 10.05 12.90 -1.00
N TYR A 64 8.78 12.62 -1.33
CA TYR A 64 7.89 13.61 -1.93
C TYR A 64 7.09 14.33 -0.84
N ASN A 65 6.70 15.58 -1.11
CA ASN A 65 5.88 16.31 -0.18
C ASN A 65 4.40 15.88 -0.27
N HIS A 66 3.62 16.29 0.71
CA HIS A 66 2.19 15.94 0.79
C HIS A 66 1.29 16.90 -0.02
N GLU A 67 1.84 17.89 -0.73
CA GLU A 67 1.08 18.84 -1.53
C GLU A 67 1.02 18.44 -2.99
N ALA A 68 2.17 18.12 -3.58
CA ALA A 68 2.29 17.76 -4.98
C ALA A 68 3.39 16.72 -5.19
N VAL A 69 3.21 15.88 -6.22
CA VAL A 69 4.14 14.81 -6.59
C VAL A 69 4.39 14.81 -8.10
N PRO A 70 5.48 14.20 -8.56
CA PRO A 70 5.67 13.96 -9.98
C PRO A 70 4.48 13.21 -10.57
N GLU A 71 4.01 13.63 -11.74
CA GLU A 71 2.90 12.95 -12.43
C GLU A 71 3.17 11.47 -12.68
N VAL A 72 4.42 11.13 -13.02
CA VAL A 72 4.87 9.76 -13.26
C VAL A 72 6.18 9.49 -12.53
N VAL A 73 6.26 8.33 -11.92
CA VAL A 73 7.46 7.80 -11.24
C VAL A 73 7.82 6.47 -11.88
N TRP A 74 9.02 6.36 -12.44
CA TRP A 74 9.49 5.12 -13.05
C TRP A 74 10.29 4.28 -12.06
N TYR A 75 10.01 2.99 -12.07
CA TYR A 75 10.71 1.98 -11.30
C TYR A 75 11.77 1.26 -12.16
N SER A 76 12.87 0.87 -11.52
CA SER A 76 13.84 -0.08 -12.08
C SER A 76 14.45 -0.90 -10.95
N ALA A 77 14.61 -2.20 -11.19
CA ALA A 77 15.26 -3.13 -10.27
C ALA A 77 16.81 -3.15 -10.43
N GLU A 78 17.38 -2.22 -11.18
CA GLU A 78 18.83 -2.16 -11.34
C GLU A 78 19.52 -1.81 -10.01
N PRO A 79 20.70 -2.41 -9.73
CA PRO A 79 21.42 -2.22 -8.47
C PRO A 79 21.71 -0.75 -8.10
N ARG A 80 21.88 0.12 -9.10
CA ARG A 80 22.17 1.55 -8.88
C ARG A 80 21.02 2.32 -8.22
N TYR A 81 19.78 1.81 -8.31
CA TYR A 81 18.60 2.42 -7.69
C TYR A 81 18.25 1.81 -6.33
N ARG A 82 19.07 0.89 -5.82
CA ARG A 82 18.90 0.37 -4.46
C ARG A 82 19.18 1.47 -3.45
N VAL A 83 18.28 1.59 -2.49
CA VAL A 83 18.50 2.47 -1.34
C VAL A 83 19.61 1.88 -0.49
N GLN A 84 20.68 2.65 -0.28
CA GLN A 84 21.81 2.25 0.55
C GLN A 84 21.58 2.71 1.99
N SER A 85 22.04 1.93 2.96
CA SER A 85 22.04 2.31 4.36
C SER A 85 22.81 3.62 4.55
N GLY A 86 22.21 4.57 5.26
CA GLY A 86 22.84 5.87 5.53
C GLY A 86 22.50 7.00 4.58
N THR A 87 21.60 6.80 3.60
CA THR A 87 21.17 7.88 2.68
C THR A 87 20.21 8.89 3.32
N GLY A 88 19.87 8.76 4.60
CA GLY A 88 18.86 9.59 5.26
C GLY A 88 17.40 9.21 4.93
N LEU A 89 17.19 8.36 3.93
CA LEU A 89 15.90 7.71 3.71
C LEU A 89 15.77 6.57 4.71
N LEU A 90 14.60 6.46 5.34
CA LEU A 90 14.31 5.36 6.27
C LEU A 90 14.46 4.04 5.52
N SER A 91 15.57 3.34 5.75
CA SER A 91 15.71 1.98 5.27
C SER A 91 14.81 1.10 6.12
N PRO A 92 13.87 0.33 5.53
CA PRO A 92 13.18 -0.71 6.28
C PRO A 92 14.23 -1.65 6.85
N ALA A 93 14.20 -1.81 8.15
CA ALA A 93 15.28 -2.35 8.98
C ALA A 93 15.49 -3.88 8.89
N PHE A 94 15.41 -4.46 7.70
CA PHE A 94 15.67 -5.88 7.53
C PHE A 94 16.92 -6.08 6.66
N ASP A 95 17.98 -6.60 7.25
CA ASP A 95 19.31 -6.78 6.66
C ASP A 95 19.33 -7.51 5.29
N ASN A 96 18.27 -8.22 4.93
CA ASN A 96 18.18 -9.00 3.70
C ASN A 96 17.14 -8.45 2.70
N GLN A 97 16.57 -7.28 2.94
CA GLN A 97 15.54 -6.74 2.07
C GLN A 97 16.07 -5.57 1.25
N THR A 98 15.69 -5.56 -0.02
CA THR A 98 16.07 -4.50 -0.95
C THR A 98 14.88 -3.58 -1.19
N VAL A 99 15.11 -2.28 -1.11
CA VAL A 99 14.15 -1.23 -1.46
C VAL A 99 14.78 -0.37 -2.55
N TYR A 100 13.97 0.17 -3.44
CA TYR A 100 14.45 0.97 -4.56
C TYR A 100 13.95 2.41 -4.46
N CYS A 101 14.80 3.36 -4.84
CA CYS A 101 14.38 4.72 -5.12
C CYS A 101 13.88 4.82 -6.57
N PRO A 102 13.21 5.91 -6.97
CA PRO A 102 12.79 6.14 -8.34
C PRO A 102 13.98 6.06 -9.31
N ALA A 103 13.81 5.35 -10.42
CA ALA A 103 14.78 5.37 -11.51
C ALA A 103 14.77 6.71 -12.23
N SER A 104 13.59 7.29 -12.40
CA SER A 104 13.36 8.65 -12.85
C SER A 104 11.96 9.10 -12.43
N ALA A 105 11.70 10.39 -12.53
CA ALA A 105 10.39 10.97 -12.31
C ALA A 105 10.15 12.09 -13.32
N SER A 106 8.88 12.40 -13.63
CA SER A 106 8.53 13.54 -14.44
C SER A 106 8.94 14.86 -13.76
N SER A 107 9.26 15.86 -14.55
CA SER A 107 9.55 17.22 -14.03
C SER A 107 8.27 17.97 -13.66
N GLU A 108 7.12 17.55 -14.16
CA GLU A 108 5.82 18.10 -13.83
C GLU A 108 5.32 17.51 -12.52
N PHE A 109 4.98 18.41 -11.59
CA PHE A 109 4.38 18.07 -10.29
C PHE A 109 2.90 18.41 -10.33
N ILE A 110 2.09 17.48 -9.92
CA ILE A 110 0.64 17.61 -9.86
C ILE A 110 0.12 17.44 -8.42
N PRO A 111 -0.99 18.11 -8.06
CA PRO A 111 -1.60 17.91 -6.75
C PRO A 111 -2.19 16.50 -6.64
N TYR A 112 -2.34 16.01 -5.40
CA TYR A 112 -3.08 14.77 -5.14
C TYR A 112 -4.54 14.94 -5.51
N GLN A 113 -5.11 13.96 -6.20
CA GLN A 113 -6.53 13.92 -6.55
C GLN A 113 -7.40 13.71 -5.31
N HIS A 114 -6.90 12.94 -4.36
CA HIS A 114 -7.54 12.71 -3.06
C HIS A 114 -6.49 12.38 -2.01
N LYS A 115 -6.81 12.75 -0.77
CA LYS A 115 -6.03 12.41 0.42
C LYS A 115 -6.95 11.81 1.45
N VAL A 116 -6.49 10.78 2.15
CA VAL A 116 -7.28 10.07 3.14
C VAL A 116 -6.40 9.61 4.30
N MET A 117 -6.98 9.61 5.50
CA MET A 117 -6.45 8.88 6.64
C MET A 117 -7.36 7.69 6.92
N ILE A 118 -6.77 6.53 7.13
CA ILE A 118 -7.47 5.32 7.55
C ILE A 118 -7.05 5.01 8.97
N VAL A 119 -8.03 4.73 9.83
CA VAL A 119 -7.81 4.40 11.24
C VAL A 119 -8.42 3.03 11.53
N ASP A 120 -7.61 2.13 12.08
CA ASP A 120 -8.04 0.84 12.66
C ASP A 120 -7.97 0.98 14.19
N PRO A 121 -9.13 1.23 14.85
CA PRO A 121 -9.14 1.46 16.28
C PRO A 121 -8.80 0.17 17.03
N ALA A 122 -7.95 0.29 18.03
CA ALA A 122 -7.65 -0.83 18.94
C ALA A 122 -8.86 -1.13 19.83
N GLY A 123 -9.07 -2.42 20.10
CA GLY A 123 -9.99 -2.86 21.17
C GLY A 123 -9.46 -2.53 22.56
N ASN A 124 -10.20 -2.94 23.60
CA ASN A 124 -9.83 -2.74 25.02
C ASN A 124 -8.68 -3.67 25.50
N GLY A 125 -7.75 -4.00 24.62
CA GLY A 125 -6.55 -4.79 24.90
C GLY A 125 -5.29 -3.91 24.85
N GLY A 126 -4.12 -4.49 24.94
CA GLY A 126 -2.85 -3.78 24.77
C GLY A 126 -2.53 -3.37 23.33
N ASP A 127 -3.48 -3.46 22.41
CA ASP A 127 -3.28 -3.17 21.00
C ASP A 127 -3.18 -1.66 20.74
N GLU A 128 -2.41 -1.30 19.72
CA GLU A 128 -2.24 0.09 19.28
C GLU A 128 -3.35 0.46 18.28
N VAL A 129 -3.83 1.69 18.34
CA VAL A 129 -4.63 2.29 17.27
C VAL A 129 -3.72 2.44 16.05
N ALA A 130 -3.96 1.67 15.01
CA ALA A 130 -3.18 1.78 13.78
C ALA A 130 -3.76 2.86 12.86
N TYR A 131 -2.88 3.60 12.19
CA TYR A 131 -3.30 4.57 11.18
C TYR A 131 -2.38 4.55 9.95
N ALA A 132 -2.94 4.96 8.82
CA ALA A 132 -2.21 5.23 7.60
C ALA A 132 -2.77 6.50 6.95
N ALA A 133 -1.91 7.45 6.65
CA ALA A 133 -2.23 8.68 5.94
C ALA A 133 -1.57 8.67 4.57
N GLY A 134 -2.30 9.03 3.53
CA GLY A 134 -1.75 9.00 2.18
C GLY A 134 -2.62 9.72 1.16
N GLY A 135 -2.11 9.79 -0.05
CA GLY A 135 -2.80 10.40 -1.18
C GLY A 135 -2.69 9.56 -2.45
N GLY A 136 -3.66 9.72 -3.34
CA GLY A 136 -3.71 9.05 -4.62
C GLY A 136 -3.71 10.03 -5.78
N THR A 137 -2.94 9.70 -6.83
CA THR A 137 -2.96 10.42 -8.10
C THR A 137 -2.43 9.53 -9.23
N GLN A 138 -3.02 9.58 -10.42
CA GLN A 138 -2.60 8.84 -11.62
C GLN A 138 -2.37 7.33 -11.38
N GLY A 139 -3.17 6.73 -10.47
CA GLY A 139 -3.04 5.33 -10.10
C GLY A 139 -1.87 5.00 -9.17
N TYR A 140 -1.10 6.00 -8.74
CA TYR A 140 -0.14 5.88 -7.64
C TYR A 140 -0.82 6.09 -6.30
N VAL A 141 -0.29 5.40 -5.29
CA VAL A 141 -0.61 5.61 -3.87
C VAL A 141 0.66 6.08 -3.18
N HIS A 142 0.62 7.23 -2.56
CA HIS A 142 1.72 7.79 -1.80
C HIS A 142 1.38 7.75 -0.31
N LEU A 143 2.24 7.14 0.50
CA LEU A 143 2.08 7.12 1.95
C LEU A 143 2.82 8.31 2.56
N PHE A 144 2.12 9.11 3.35
CA PHE A 144 2.70 10.25 4.08
C PHE A 144 3.18 9.83 5.46
N SER A 145 2.35 9.04 6.14
CA SER A 145 2.65 8.54 7.48
C SER A 145 1.88 7.25 7.76
N VAL A 146 2.53 6.34 8.49
CA VAL A 146 1.90 5.14 9.05
C VAL A 146 2.40 4.95 10.46
N GLY A 147 1.55 4.43 11.33
CA GLY A 147 1.98 4.21 12.72
C GLY A 147 0.92 3.57 13.61
N GLY A 148 1.28 3.45 14.88
CA GLY A 148 0.44 2.96 15.95
C GLY A 148 0.49 3.89 17.15
N LEU A 149 -0.66 4.12 17.80
CA LEU A 149 -0.81 4.94 18.99
C LEU A 149 -1.26 4.07 20.16
N ARG A 150 -0.47 4.02 21.20
CA ARG A 150 -0.81 3.28 22.44
C ARG A 150 -1.84 4.02 23.26
N GLY A 151 -2.67 3.28 23.99
CA GLY A 151 -3.68 3.85 24.88
C GLY A 151 -5.06 4.02 24.25
N GLY A 152 -5.33 3.29 23.17
CA GLY A 152 -6.65 3.23 22.52
C GLY A 152 -7.08 4.58 21.94
N MET A 153 -8.38 4.77 21.79
CA MET A 153 -8.98 6.01 21.26
C MET A 153 -9.15 7.06 22.38
N SER A 154 -8.03 7.38 23.07
CA SER A 154 -7.99 8.48 24.03
C SER A 154 -8.15 9.84 23.35
N GLU A 155 -8.54 10.87 24.11
CA GLU A 155 -8.66 12.25 23.61
C GLU A 155 -7.31 12.71 22.99
N GLN A 156 -6.20 12.39 23.64
CA GLN A 156 -4.85 12.73 23.17
C GLN A 156 -4.53 12.07 21.81
N ASN A 157 -4.86 10.78 21.65
CA ASN A 157 -4.61 10.07 20.40
C ASN A 157 -5.51 10.58 19.27
N ILE A 158 -6.77 10.90 19.57
CA ILE A 158 -7.66 11.53 18.60
C ILE A 158 -7.12 12.89 18.18
N ASP A 159 -6.65 13.70 19.12
CA ASP A 159 -6.04 15.00 18.82
C ASP A 159 -4.82 14.84 17.91
N GLN A 160 -3.96 13.85 18.18
CA GLN A 160 -2.80 13.58 17.33
C GLN A 160 -3.19 13.16 15.90
N LEU A 161 -4.22 12.32 15.73
CA LEU A 161 -4.74 11.95 14.42
C LEU A 161 -5.30 13.17 13.67
N LEU A 162 -6.00 14.06 14.37
CA LEU A 162 -6.51 15.29 13.78
C LEU A 162 -5.37 16.25 13.40
N ASP A 163 -4.32 16.33 14.19
CA ASP A 163 -3.13 17.13 13.87
C ASP A 163 -2.43 16.61 12.59
N TYR A 164 -2.31 15.31 12.42
CA TYR A 164 -1.82 14.73 11.16
C TYR A 164 -2.74 15.04 9.97
N CYS A 165 -4.07 15.03 10.17
CA CYS A 165 -4.98 15.45 9.11
C CYS A 165 -4.74 16.90 8.69
N LEU A 166 -4.49 17.79 9.63
CA LEU A 166 -4.19 19.20 9.37
C LEU A 166 -2.84 19.35 8.65
N GLU A 167 -1.80 18.69 9.17
CA GLU A 167 -0.46 18.72 8.61
C GLU A 167 -0.43 18.28 7.14
N PHE A 168 -1.11 17.17 6.83
CA PHE A 168 -1.12 16.62 5.46
C PHE A 168 -2.25 17.16 4.59
N GLY A 169 -3.10 18.07 5.10
CA GLY A 169 -4.25 18.59 4.36
C GLY A 169 -5.28 17.53 4.00
N ILE A 170 -5.55 16.59 4.93
CA ILE A 170 -6.50 15.50 4.76
C ILE A 170 -7.88 15.95 5.24
N ALA A 171 -8.86 15.91 4.35
CA ALA A 171 -10.24 16.25 4.66
C ALA A 171 -11.16 15.04 4.94
N VAL A 172 -10.66 13.82 4.74
CA VAL A 172 -11.44 12.58 4.92
C VAL A 172 -10.68 11.62 5.81
N MET A 173 -11.32 11.22 6.91
CA MET A 173 -10.84 10.17 7.81
C MET A 173 -11.80 8.98 7.74
N ARG A 174 -11.30 7.79 7.42
CA ARG A 174 -12.06 6.54 7.41
C ARG A 174 -11.70 5.71 8.62
N VAL A 175 -12.71 5.30 9.36
CA VAL A 175 -12.57 4.55 10.62
C VAL A 175 -13.16 3.17 10.46
N GLU A 176 -12.39 2.12 10.78
CA GLU A 176 -12.92 0.76 10.78
C GLU A 176 -13.96 0.61 11.92
N ALA A 177 -15.21 0.32 11.55
CA ALA A 177 -16.35 0.29 12.46
C ALA A 177 -16.79 -1.14 12.82
N ASN A 178 -16.00 -2.16 12.51
CA ASN A 178 -16.32 -3.57 12.82
C ASN A 178 -16.45 -3.82 14.33
N MET A 179 -15.68 -3.10 15.13
CA MET A 179 -15.77 -3.14 16.59
C MET A 179 -16.35 -1.81 17.10
N GLY A 180 -17.46 -1.90 17.83
CA GLY A 180 -18.06 -0.71 18.48
C GLY A 180 -19.10 0.08 17.69
N HIS A 181 -19.55 -0.40 16.53
CA HIS A 181 -20.70 0.14 15.79
C HIS A 181 -20.71 1.68 15.65
N GLY A 182 -19.62 2.29 15.18
CA GLY A 182 -19.53 3.74 14.97
C GLY A 182 -19.33 4.57 16.24
N THR A 183 -19.05 3.95 17.38
CA THR A 183 -18.75 4.69 18.62
C THR A 183 -17.48 5.52 18.49
N VAL A 184 -16.44 4.97 17.82
CA VAL A 184 -15.17 5.66 17.62
C VAL A 184 -15.34 6.90 16.74
N SER A 185 -16.09 6.79 15.65
CA SER A 185 -16.38 7.94 14.78
C SER A 185 -17.12 9.05 15.52
N LYS A 186 -18.02 8.70 16.43
CA LYS A 186 -18.69 9.70 17.29
C LYS A 186 -17.71 10.40 18.23
N LEU A 187 -16.75 9.68 18.83
CA LEU A 187 -15.70 10.29 19.68
C LEU A 187 -14.84 11.27 18.87
N ILE A 188 -14.46 10.89 17.66
CA ILE A 188 -13.68 11.76 16.77
C ILE A 188 -14.49 13.01 16.40
N LEU A 189 -15.76 12.85 16.03
CA LEU A 189 -16.63 13.98 15.70
C LEU A 189 -16.80 14.93 16.89
N GLN A 190 -16.99 14.40 18.11
CA GLN A 190 -17.04 15.22 19.32
C GLN A 190 -15.77 16.03 19.54
N GLN A 191 -14.61 15.43 19.27
CA GLN A 191 -13.32 16.13 19.41
C GLN A 191 -13.15 17.21 18.33
N ILE A 192 -13.59 16.95 17.10
CA ILE A 192 -13.62 17.95 16.02
C ILE A 192 -14.49 19.16 16.46
N GLU A 193 -15.69 18.92 16.95
CA GLU A 193 -16.59 19.99 17.44
C GLU A 193 -15.97 20.78 18.60
N LYS A 194 -15.30 20.09 19.52
CA LYS A 194 -14.59 20.73 20.64
C LYS A 194 -13.44 21.65 20.14
N ARG A 195 -12.71 21.21 19.10
CA ARG A 195 -11.67 22.02 18.46
C ARG A 195 -12.25 23.22 17.75
N ARG A 196 -13.33 23.05 16.99
CA ARG A 196 -14.04 24.13 16.30
C ARG A 196 -14.64 25.16 17.26
N GLY A 197 -15.07 24.74 18.43
CA GLY A 197 -15.52 25.66 19.47
C GLY A 197 -14.40 26.58 20.00
N LYS A 198 -13.14 26.14 19.90
CA LYS A 198 -11.96 26.93 20.26
C LYS A 198 -11.38 27.73 19.10
N ASP A 199 -11.43 27.14 17.89
CA ASP A 199 -10.93 27.73 16.64
C ASP A 199 -11.99 27.56 15.53
N PRO A 200 -12.82 28.57 15.27
CA PRO A 200 -13.84 28.52 14.21
C PRO A 200 -13.29 28.30 12.81
N MET A 201 -11.99 28.59 12.58
CA MET A 201 -11.31 28.37 11.30
C MET A 201 -10.74 26.96 11.14
N HIS A 202 -10.91 26.10 12.15
CA HIS A 202 -10.48 24.70 12.07
C HIS A 202 -11.07 24.03 10.83
N PRO A 203 -10.27 23.42 9.94
CA PRO A 203 -10.75 22.78 8.72
C PRO A 203 -11.80 21.71 8.97
N ALA A 204 -12.70 21.56 8.02
CA ALA A 204 -13.68 20.48 8.06
C ALA A 204 -13.00 19.13 7.74
N ILE A 205 -13.11 18.18 8.65
CA ILE A 205 -12.70 16.80 8.45
C ILE A 205 -13.97 15.93 8.46
N SER A 206 -14.22 15.23 7.36
CA SER A 206 -15.29 14.25 7.26
C SER A 206 -14.84 12.94 7.90
N VAL A 207 -15.66 12.35 8.74
CA VAL A 207 -15.41 11.05 9.37
C VAL A 207 -16.37 10.03 8.79
N GLU A 208 -15.84 8.99 8.16
CA GLU A 208 -16.60 7.96 7.47
C GLU A 208 -16.36 6.60 8.13
N ASP A 209 -17.42 5.90 8.50
CA ASP A 209 -17.34 4.51 8.93
C ASP A 209 -17.12 3.59 7.73
N TYR A 210 -16.19 2.63 7.84
CA TYR A 210 -16.12 1.56 6.89
C TYR A 210 -16.11 0.19 7.59
N TYR A 211 -16.70 -0.80 6.93
CA TYR A 211 -16.82 -2.15 7.46
C TYR A 211 -15.95 -3.10 6.64
N ALA A 212 -14.90 -3.60 7.27
CA ALA A 212 -14.01 -4.55 6.65
C ALA A 212 -14.64 -5.96 6.63
N LYS A 213 -14.65 -6.62 5.46
CA LYS A 213 -15.22 -7.96 5.28
C LYS A 213 -14.12 -8.97 4.93
N GLY A 214 -14.25 -10.20 5.40
CA GLY A 214 -13.32 -11.30 5.11
C GLY A 214 -12.07 -11.29 5.99
N GLN A 215 -11.16 -12.23 5.72
CA GLN A 215 -9.90 -12.38 6.45
C GLN A 215 -8.97 -11.19 6.21
N LYS A 216 -8.42 -10.62 7.28
CA LYS A 216 -7.58 -9.41 7.25
C LYS A 216 -6.37 -9.58 6.33
N GLU A 217 -5.63 -10.68 6.49
CA GLU A 217 -4.42 -10.96 5.70
C GLU A 217 -4.73 -11.05 4.20
N ARG A 218 -5.74 -11.84 3.84
CA ARG A 218 -6.14 -11.99 2.43
C ARG A 218 -6.56 -10.66 1.82
N ARG A 219 -7.34 -9.87 2.54
CA ARG A 219 -7.78 -8.54 2.11
C ARG A 219 -6.60 -7.60 1.86
N ILE A 220 -5.59 -7.61 2.74
CA ILE A 220 -4.37 -6.82 2.57
C ILE A 220 -3.64 -7.26 1.28
N ILE A 221 -3.42 -8.54 1.09
CA ILE A 221 -2.74 -9.08 -0.10
C ILE A 221 -3.50 -8.74 -1.37
N ASP A 222 -4.82 -8.92 -1.38
CA ASP A 222 -5.66 -8.70 -2.55
C ASP A 222 -5.77 -7.20 -2.92
N THR A 223 -5.65 -6.30 -1.95
CA THR A 223 -5.76 -4.84 -2.16
C THR A 223 -4.40 -4.19 -2.43
N VAL A 224 -3.43 -4.44 -1.57
CA VAL A 224 -2.10 -3.79 -1.62
C VAL A 224 -1.19 -4.46 -2.64
N GLY A 225 -1.27 -5.79 -2.75
CA GLY A 225 -0.41 -6.56 -3.64
C GLY A 225 -0.42 -6.12 -5.10
N PRO A 226 -1.58 -5.88 -5.75
CA PRO A 226 -1.61 -5.39 -7.13
C PRO A 226 -0.96 -4.01 -7.31
N VAL A 227 -1.10 -3.12 -6.33
CA VAL A 227 -0.50 -1.77 -6.36
C VAL A 227 1.02 -1.89 -6.23
N MET A 228 1.51 -2.70 -5.29
CA MET A 228 2.93 -2.95 -5.10
C MET A 228 3.57 -3.59 -6.33
N ARG A 229 3.01 -4.71 -6.82
CA ARG A 229 3.56 -5.42 -8.01
C ARG A 229 3.62 -4.56 -9.28
N ARG A 230 2.82 -3.51 -9.36
CA ARG A 230 2.88 -2.52 -10.45
C ARG A 230 3.82 -1.36 -10.13
N HIS A 231 4.53 -1.42 -9.00
CA HIS A 231 5.40 -0.34 -8.51
C HIS A 231 4.66 1.02 -8.45
N LYS A 232 3.44 0.99 -7.93
CA LYS A 232 2.57 2.15 -7.79
C LYS A 232 2.38 2.57 -6.33
N LEU A 233 3.05 1.91 -5.38
CA LEU A 233 3.09 2.29 -3.98
C LEU A 233 4.42 2.99 -3.68
N VAL A 234 4.32 4.27 -3.37
CA VAL A 234 5.45 5.16 -3.02
C VAL A 234 5.38 5.46 -1.53
N VAL A 235 6.51 5.31 -0.83
CA VAL A 235 6.61 5.43 0.64
C VAL A 235 7.71 6.40 1.00
#